data_f184f5d528e29905d5fde21567d64bb7
#
_entry.id   f184f5d528e29905d5fde21567d64bb7
#
_cell.length_a   1.000
_cell.length_b   1.000
_cell.length_c   1.000
_cell.angle_alpha   90.00
_cell.angle_beta   90.00
_cell.angle_gamma   90.00
#
_symmetry.space_group_name_H-M   'P 1'
#
loop_
_entity.id
_entity.type
_entity.pdbx_description
1 polymer ?
#
loop_
_entity_poly.entity_id
_entity_poly.type
_entity_poly.pdbx_seq_one_letter_code
_entity_poly.pdbx_strand_id
1 'polypeptide(L)'
;MTGGVAPELVGKSAVMRGIRQSIDKIAPTASRVLIYGPSGSGKELAARCIHNKSDRRDERFVVANCARLASERVDAEIFGSESLQSHRRVVGLFEQAHKGTLYFDEICDLPLETQGKIVRAVNEQRFRRVGGNTEVVVDVRVISASSRDLAAEISAGRLREDLYYRLGVVPLTMPPLAQRREDLPLLAKHFTALVAKRLGVLPFKISDEVLAAMQGYSWPGNVRQIHNVIETMLILAPNDRNEPIDLGLLPAEIHNVTRSGDETEKDTLMGLPLRGAREEFERAYLVTQLRRLNGKSSRVSVFIVIESYELH
;
A
#
# COMPACT_ATOMS: atom_id res chain seq x y z
N MET A 1 -12.29 -23.76 -8.35
CA MET A 1 -12.57 -23.78 -6.90
C MET A 1 -11.23 -23.68 -6.17
N THR A 2 -10.77 -22.50 -5.89
CA THR A 2 -9.56 -22.26 -5.08
C THR A 2 -10.04 -21.78 -3.73
N GLY A 3 -10.05 -22.67 -2.73
CA GLY A 3 -10.29 -22.36 -1.33
C GLY A 3 -9.17 -21.47 -0.76
N GLY A 4 -9.11 -20.24 -1.24
CA GLY A 4 -8.20 -19.23 -0.75
C GLY A 4 -8.78 -18.62 0.51
N VAL A 5 -7.95 -18.52 1.55
CA VAL A 5 -8.25 -17.72 2.74
C VAL A 5 -8.77 -16.36 2.28
N ALA A 6 -9.89 -15.90 2.82
CA ALA A 6 -10.47 -14.62 2.49
C ALA A 6 -9.39 -13.52 2.65
N PRO A 7 -9.25 -12.61 1.70
CA PRO A 7 -8.24 -11.56 1.78
C PRO A 7 -8.51 -10.68 3.01
N GLU A 8 -7.52 -10.54 3.87
CA GLU A 8 -7.64 -9.78 5.12
C GLU A 8 -6.65 -8.60 5.12
N LEU A 9 -7.12 -7.44 5.55
CA LEU A 9 -6.29 -6.26 5.79
C LEU A 9 -5.53 -6.43 7.10
N VAL A 10 -4.25 -6.79 7.00
CA VAL A 10 -3.35 -6.96 8.14
C VAL A 10 -2.97 -5.60 8.74
N GLY A 11 -3.05 -5.47 10.07
CA GLY A 11 -2.68 -4.28 10.82
C GLY A 11 -3.48 -4.12 12.10
N LYS A 12 -2.87 -3.57 13.15
CA LYS A 12 -3.47 -3.30 14.47
C LYS A 12 -3.58 -1.81 14.79
N SER A 13 -3.03 -0.96 13.93
CA SER A 13 -3.06 0.49 14.11
C SER A 13 -4.49 1.02 14.21
N ALA A 14 -4.64 2.15 14.89
CA ALA A 14 -5.94 2.83 15.02
C ALA A 14 -6.54 3.17 13.64
N VAL A 15 -5.67 3.60 12.71
CA VAL A 15 -6.07 3.95 11.34
C VAL A 15 -6.60 2.72 10.60
N MET A 16 -5.91 1.56 10.68
CA MET A 16 -6.36 0.33 10.03
C MET A 16 -7.63 -0.24 10.65
N ARG A 17 -7.84 -0.04 11.96
CA ARG A 17 -9.13 -0.37 12.59
C ARG A 17 -10.27 0.48 12.05
N GLY A 18 -10.05 1.80 11.90
CA GLY A 18 -11.02 2.71 11.29
C GLY A 18 -11.38 2.33 9.84
N ILE A 19 -10.37 1.95 9.04
CA ILE A 19 -10.60 1.48 7.67
C ILE A 19 -11.46 0.21 7.65
N ARG A 20 -11.16 -0.79 8.49
CA ARG A 20 -12.00 -2.00 8.57
C ARG A 20 -13.43 -1.69 8.97
N GLN A 21 -13.64 -0.81 9.96
CA GLN A 21 -14.98 -0.35 10.35
C GLN A 21 -15.71 0.37 9.20
N SER A 22 -14.99 1.19 8.43
CA SER A 22 -15.56 1.82 7.24
C SER A 22 -15.94 0.80 6.18
N ILE A 23 -15.08 -0.19 5.92
CA ILE A 23 -15.38 -1.30 5.01
C ILE A 23 -16.62 -2.07 5.46
N ASP A 24 -16.75 -2.37 6.76
CA ASP A 24 -17.91 -3.09 7.31
C ASP A 24 -19.24 -2.33 7.08
N LYS A 25 -19.19 -0.99 7.13
CA LYS A 25 -20.36 -0.13 6.86
C LYS A 25 -20.66 0.00 5.36
N ILE A 26 -19.63 0.04 4.51
CA ILE A 26 -19.74 0.26 3.07
C ILE A 26 -20.13 -1.03 2.35
N ALA A 27 -19.63 -2.18 2.78
CA ALA A 27 -19.76 -3.44 2.07
C ALA A 27 -21.22 -3.85 1.80
N PRO A 28 -22.18 -3.76 2.76
CA PRO A 28 -23.57 -4.12 2.52
C PRO A 28 -24.30 -3.17 1.57
N THR A 29 -23.74 -1.98 1.32
CA THR A 29 -24.38 -1.01 0.44
C THR A 29 -24.02 -1.30 -1.01
N ALA A 30 -24.91 -0.96 -1.95
CA ALA A 30 -24.61 -0.98 -3.37
C ALA A 30 -23.79 0.26 -3.84
N SER A 31 -23.38 1.12 -2.92
CA SER A 31 -22.71 2.39 -3.21
C SER A 31 -21.39 2.18 -3.95
N ARG A 32 -21.09 3.10 -4.84
CA ARG A 32 -19.78 3.18 -5.49
C ARG A 32 -18.75 3.70 -4.50
N VAL A 33 -17.55 3.16 -4.58
CA VAL A 33 -16.44 3.48 -3.68
C VAL A 33 -15.25 3.96 -4.49
N LEU A 34 -14.66 5.06 -4.07
CA LEU A 34 -13.40 5.55 -4.61
C LEU A 34 -12.31 5.45 -3.56
N ILE A 35 -11.36 4.56 -3.81
CA ILE A 35 -10.25 4.27 -2.91
C ILE A 35 -9.02 5.03 -3.38
N TYR A 36 -8.45 5.89 -2.53
CA TYR A 36 -7.20 6.56 -2.85
C TYR A 36 -6.15 6.37 -1.78
N GLY A 37 -4.90 6.52 -2.21
CA GLY A 37 -3.74 6.31 -1.37
C GLY A 37 -2.55 5.89 -2.20
N PRO A 38 -1.33 5.97 -1.64
CA PRO A 38 -0.11 5.74 -2.39
C PRO A 38 -0.04 4.33 -2.98
N SER A 39 0.79 4.17 -4.02
CA SER A 39 1.02 2.87 -4.63
C SER A 39 1.53 1.86 -3.58
N GLY A 40 1.06 0.62 -3.67
CA GLY A 40 1.42 -0.43 -2.72
C GLY A 40 0.79 -0.33 -1.33
N SER A 41 -0.12 0.62 -1.06
CA SER A 41 -0.79 0.77 0.24
C SER A 41 -1.83 -0.30 0.56
N GLY A 42 -2.29 -1.06 -0.45
CA GLY A 42 -3.28 -2.13 -0.31
C GLY A 42 -4.69 -1.77 -0.82
N LYS A 43 -4.82 -0.83 -1.77
CA LYS A 43 -6.11 -0.39 -2.36
C LYS A 43 -6.91 -1.56 -2.95
N GLU A 44 -6.29 -2.42 -3.76
CA GLU A 44 -6.98 -3.60 -4.32
C GLU A 44 -7.46 -4.56 -3.23
N LEU A 45 -6.64 -4.78 -2.20
CA LEU A 45 -7.02 -5.63 -1.08
C LEU A 45 -8.23 -5.07 -0.32
N ALA A 46 -8.30 -3.74 -0.13
CA ALA A 46 -9.47 -3.08 0.45
C ALA A 46 -10.71 -3.26 -0.43
N ALA A 47 -10.59 -3.13 -1.75
CA ALA A 47 -11.69 -3.38 -2.68
C ALA A 47 -12.19 -4.84 -2.62
N ARG A 48 -11.28 -5.81 -2.53
CA ARG A 48 -11.64 -7.23 -2.35
C ARG A 48 -12.32 -7.48 -1.01
N CYS A 49 -11.88 -6.82 0.08
CA CYS A 49 -12.55 -6.90 1.37
C CYS A 49 -13.98 -6.34 1.33
N ILE A 50 -14.20 -5.23 0.62
CA ILE A 50 -15.53 -4.65 0.40
C ILE A 50 -16.42 -5.63 -0.37
N HIS A 51 -15.91 -6.23 -1.44
CA HIS A 51 -16.65 -7.21 -2.23
C HIS A 51 -17.02 -8.45 -1.40
N ASN A 52 -16.06 -9.06 -0.70
CA ASN A 52 -16.26 -10.28 0.06
C ASN A 52 -17.22 -10.13 1.25
N LYS A 53 -17.40 -8.90 1.74
CA LYS A 53 -18.36 -8.58 2.81
C LYS A 53 -19.70 -8.03 2.28
N SER A 54 -19.87 -7.96 0.97
CA SER A 54 -21.10 -7.48 0.32
C SER A 54 -22.06 -8.60 -0.01
N ASP A 55 -23.29 -8.24 -0.41
CA ASP A 55 -24.28 -9.19 -0.91
C ASP A 55 -23.87 -9.84 -2.24
N ARG A 56 -22.82 -9.31 -2.91
CA ARG A 56 -22.24 -9.83 -4.16
C ARG A 56 -21.00 -10.69 -3.95
N ARG A 57 -20.72 -11.13 -2.72
CA ARG A 57 -19.50 -11.88 -2.35
C ARG A 57 -19.31 -13.19 -3.12
N ASP A 58 -20.41 -13.83 -3.51
CA ASP A 58 -20.39 -15.10 -4.25
C ASP A 58 -20.32 -14.89 -5.78
N GLU A 59 -20.39 -13.62 -6.21
CA GLU A 59 -20.33 -13.22 -7.61
C GLU A 59 -18.89 -12.86 -8.03
N ARG A 60 -18.70 -12.53 -9.31
CA ARG A 60 -17.37 -12.23 -9.82
C ARG A 60 -16.83 -10.89 -9.33
N PHE A 61 -15.57 -10.88 -8.94
CA PHE A 61 -14.76 -9.68 -8.75
C PHE A 61 -13.83 -9.54 -9.97
N VAL A 62 -14.13 -8.61 -10.85
CA VAL A 62 -13.38 -8.35 -12.08
C VAL A 62 -12.47 -7.15 -11.89
N VAL A 63 -11.19 -7.29 -12.26
CA VAL A 63 -10.18 -6.23 -12.13
C VAL A 63 -9.89 -5.64 -13.51
N ALA A 64 -10.06 -4.34 -13.64
CA ALA A 64 -9.61 -3.52 -14.75
C ALA A 64 -8.35 -2.75 -14.31
N ASN A 65 -7.16 -3.23 -14.66
CA ASN A 65 -5.91 -2.53 -14.40
C ASN A 65 -5.68 -1.49 -15.50
N CYS A 66 -6.11 -0.24 -15.27
CA CYS A 66 -6.16 0.81 -16.29
C CYS A 66 -4.78 1.17 -16.83
N ALA A 67 -3.72 1.07 -16.00
CA ALA A 67 -2.35 1.31 -16.44
C ALA A 67 -1.81 0.26 -17.44
N ARG A 68 -2.43 -0.91 -17.53
CA ARG A 68 -2.01 -2.02 -18.40
C ARG A 68 -2.85 -2.16 -19.67
N LEU A 69 -4.00 -1.48 -19.72
CA LEU A 69 -4.85 -1.49 -20.90
C LEU A 69 -4.18 -0.72 -22.04
N ALA A 70 -4.03 -1.37 -23.19
CA ALA A 70 -3.48 -0.72 -24.37
C ALA A 70 -4.43 0.41 -24.81
N SER A 71 -3.93 1.63 -24.95
CA SER A 71 -4.73 2.82 -25.28
C SER A 71 -5.62 2.65 -26.52
N GLU A 72 -5.13 1.93 -27.55
CA GLU A 72 -5.85 1.68 -28.79
C GLU A 72 -7.00 0.66 -28.64
N ARG A 73 -7.00 -0.18 -27.61
CA ARG A 73 -7.97 -1.26 -27.39
C ARG A 73 -8.72 -1.14 -26.07
N VAL A 74 -8.48 -0.09 -25.31
CA VAL A 74 -9.05 0.08 -23.98
C VAL A 74 -10.57 -0.01 -23.96
N ASP A 75 -11.24 0.59 -24.92
CA ASP A 75 -12.71 0.52 -25.06
C ASP A 75 -13.19 -0.89 -25.37
N ALA A 76 -12.48 -1.61 -26.27
CA ALA A 76 -12.83 -3.00 -26.61
C ALA A 76 -12.59 -3.96 -25.44
N GLU A 77 -11.60 -3.71 -24.59
CA GLU A 77 -11.36 -4.50 -23.38
C GLU A 77 -12.42 -4.23 -22.32
N ILE A 78 -12.79 -2.97 -22.11
CA ILE A 78 -13.77 -2.57 -21.09
C ILE A 78 -15.20 -2.91 -21.50
N PHE A 79 -15.60 -2.55 -22.72
CA PHE A 79 -16.98 -2.68 -23.20
C PHE A 79 -17.22 -3.90 -24.10
N GLY A 80 -16.13 -4.57 -24.52
CA GLY A 80 -16.22 -5.62 -25.51
C GLY A 80 -16.23 -5.09 -26.94
N SER A 81 -16.11 -5.99 -27.90
CA SER A 81 -16.20 -5.66 -29.33
C SER A 81 -17.08 -6.65 -30.08
N GLU A 82 -17.69 -6.17 -31.16
CA GLU A 82 -18.54 -6.96 -32.03
C GLU A 82 -18.23 -6.60 -33.48
N SER A 83 -17.86 -7.59 -34.29
CA SER A 83 -17.66 -7.40 -35.73
C SER A 83 -18.89 -7.85 -36.49
N LEU A 84 -19.55 -6.91 -37.13
CA LEU A 84 -20.72 -7.17 -37.95
C LEU A 84 -20.39 -8.08 -39.14
N GLN A 85 -19.16 -8.04 -39.65
CA GLN A 85 -18.72 -8.82 -40.81
C GLN A 85 -18.37 -10.27 -40.47
N SER A 86 -17.71 -10.50 -39.33
CA SER A 86 -17.19 -11.82 -38.91
C SER A 86 -18.06 -12.51 -37.85
N HIS A 87 -19.13 -11.90 -37.37
CA HIS A 87 -19.97 -12.38 -36.27
C HIS A 87 -19.17 -12.73 -35.02
N ARG A 88 -17.93 -12.20 -34.89
CA ARG A 88 -17.05 -12.43 -33.76
C ARG A 88 -17.39 -11.45 -32.65
N ARG A 89 -17.72 -11.98 -31.49
CA ARG A 89 -18.03 -11.21 -30.27
C ARG A 89 -16.96 -11.44 -29.22
N VAL A 90 -16.43 -10.35 -28.62
CA VAL A 90 -15.54 -10.39 -27.49
C VAL A 90 -16.26 -9.73 -26.31
N VAL A 91 -16.35 -10.45 -25.20
CA VAL A 91 -17.01 -9.99 -23.98
C VAL A 91 -16.08 -9.06 -23.22
N GLY A 92 -16.56 -7.84 -22.91
CA GLY A 92 -15.80 -6.84 -22.17
C GLY A 92 -15.88 -7.03 -20.65
N LEU A 93 -15.04 -6.26 -19.92
CA LEU A 93 -14.96 -6.34 -18.46
C LEU A 93 -16.28 -5.98 -17.75
N PHE A 94 -17.07 -5.06 -18.28
CA PHE A 94 -18.40 -4.74 -17.74
C PHE A 94 -19.36 -5.94 -17.81
N GLU A 95 -19.38 -6.65 -18.95
CA GLU A 95 -20.21 -7.85 -19.07
C GLU A 95 -19.72 -8.98 -18.17
N GLN A 96 -18.38 -9.15 -18.05
CA GLN A 96 -17.79 -10.18 -17.19
C GLN A 96 -18.14 -9.95 -15.71
N ALA A 97 -18.31 -8.68 -15.31
CA ALA A 97 -18.66 -8.26 -13.95
C ALA A 97 -20.18 -8.23 -13.70
N HIS A 98 -21.02 -8.66 -14.65
CA HIS A 98 -22.48 -8.67 -14.47
C HIS A 98 -22.88 -9.41 -13.20
N LYS A 99 -23.76 -8.80 -12.37
CA LYS A 99 -24.18 -9.15 -11.03
C LYS A 99 -23.08 -9.05 -9.97
N GLY A 100 -21.83 -8.88 -10.36
CA GLY A 100 -20.67 -8.82 -9.48
C GLY A 100 -20.15 -7.41 -9.24
N THR A 101 -18.83 -7.31 -9.09
CA THR A 101 -18.10 -6.06 -8.83
C THR A 101 -17.02 -5.86 -9.89
N LEU A 102 -16.98 -4.66 -10.48
CA LEU A 102 -15.89 -4.21 -11.34
C LEU A 102 -14.99 -3.24 -10.57
N TYR A 103 -13.73 -3.59 -10.45
CA TYR A 103 -12.71 -2.78 -9.79
C TYR A 103 -11.79 -2.15 -10.83
N PHE A 104 -11.79 -0.80 -10.90
CA PHE A 104 -10.86 -0.03 -11.71
C PHE A 104 -9.63 0.34 -10.89
N ASP A 105 -8.47 -0.22 -11.21
CA ASP A 105 -7.20 0.16 -10.61
C ASP A 105 -6.55 1.27 -11.43
N GLU A 106 -6.16 2.37 -10.78
CA GLU A 106 -5.59 3.58 -11.38
C GLU A 106 -6.48 4.19 -12.48
N ILE A 107 -7.72 4.54 -12.13
CA ILE A 107 -8.75 5.08 -13.04
C ILE A 107 -8.28 6.32 -13.82
N CYS A 108 -7.35 7.11 -13.29
CA CYS A 108 -6.78 8.29 -13.95
C CYS A 108 -5.90 7.96 -15.16
N ASP A 109 -5.51 6.69 -15.36
CA ASP A 109 -4.70 6.27 -16.49
C ASP A 109 -5.54 6.04 -17.77
N LEU A 110 -6.86 6.08 -17.66
CA LEU A 110 -7.76 5.92 -18.79
C LEU A 110 -7.83 7.19 -19.66
N PRO A 111 -7.94 7.04 -20.99
CA PRO A 111 -8.21 8.16 -21.88
C PRO A 111 -9.52 8.88 -21.53
N LEU A 112 -9.57 10.19 -21.70
CA LEU A 112 -10.74 11.02 -21.36
C LEU A 112 -12.02 10.57 -22.10
N GLU A 113 -11.90 10.09 -23.33
CA GLU A 113 -13.03 9.55 -24.09
C GLU A 113 -13.62 8.30 -23.42
N THR A 114 -12.75 7.37 -23.03
CA THR A 114 -13.14 6.16 -22.28
C THR A 114 -13.77 6.49 -20.94
N GLN A 115 -13.22 7.49 -20.22
CA GLN A 115 -13.78 7.98 -18.97
C GLN A 115 -15.23 8.45 -19.18
N GLY A 116 -15.53 9.17 -20.27
CA GLY A 116 -16.89 9.61 -20.61
C GLY A 116 -17.85 8.44 -20.91
N LYS A 117 -17.37 7.38 -21.57
CA LYS A 117 -18.14 6.15 -21.81
C LYS A 117 -18.44 5.41 -20.50
N ILE A 118 -17.46 5.36 -19.57
CA ILE A 118 -17.65 4.76 -18.24
C ILE A 118 -18.70 5.52 -17.43
N VAL A 119 -18.69 6.86 -17.45
CA VAL A 119 -19.73 7.67 -16.77
C VAL A 119 -21.13 7.24 -17.21
N ARG A 120 -21.34 7.10 -18.53
CA ARG A 120 -22.63 6.66 -19.09
C ARG A 120 -22.97 5.23 -18.67
N ALA A 121 -22.05 4.28 -18.83
CA ALA A 121 -22.25 2.88 -18.48
C ALA A 121 -22.57 2.68 -16.99
N VAL A 122 -21.91 3.42 -16.10
CA VAL A 122 -22.14 3.37 -14.64
C VAL A 122 -23.50 4.00 -14.27
N ASN A 123 -23.95 5.02 -15.01
CA ASN A 123 -25.22 5.67 -14.76
C ASN A 123 -26.41 4.86 -15.23
N GLU A 124 -26.32 4.36 -16.47
CA GLU A 124 -27.43 3.75 -17.17
C GLU A 124 -27.46 2.23 -16.99
N GLN A 125 -26.38 1.65 -16.45
CA GLN A 125 -26.18 0.19 -16.35
C GLN A 125 -26.36 -0.51 -17.70
N ARG A 126 -26.01 0.21 -18.79
CA ARG A 126 -26.09 -0.26 -20.16
C ARG A 126 -25.06 0.46 -21.03
N PHE A 127 -24.63 -0.21 -22.09
CA PHE A 127 -23.65 0.30 -23.05
C PHE A 127 -23.78 -0.47 -24.38
N ARG A 128 -23.00 -0.05 -25.38
CA ARG A 128 -22.83 -0.80 -26.65
C ARG A 128 -21.39 -1.25 -26.78
N ARG A 129 -21.20 -2.43 -27.37
CA ARG A 129 -19.87 -2.92 -27.72
C ARG A 129 -19.26 -2.07 -28.82
N VAL A 130 -17.94 -2.04 -28.87
CA VAL A 130 -17.21 -1.38 -29.97
C VAL A 130 -17.54 -2.09 -31.27
N GLY A 131 -17.98 -1.33 -32.27
CA GLY A 131 -18.40 -1.88 -33.60
C GLY A 131 -19.76 -2.52 -33.62
N GLY A 132 -20.47 -2.62 -32.49
CA GLY A 132 -21.82 -3.20 -32.40
C GLY A 132 -22.91 -2.15 -32.21
N ASN A 133 -24.14 -2.48 -32.57
CA ASN A 133 -25.32 -1.63 -32.37
C ASN A 133 -26.24 -2.13 -31.25
N THR A 134 -26.02 -3.37 -30.76
CA THR A 134 -26.86 -3.98 -29.73
C THR A 134 -26.51 -3.39 -28.35
N GLU A 135 -27.57 -2.99 -27.64
CA GLU A 135 -27.42 -2.51 -26.26
C GLU A 135 -27.24 -3.70 -25.31
N VAL A 136 -26.26 -3.58 -24.43
CA VAL A 136 -25.92 -4.58 -23.39
C VAL A 136 -26.34 -4.01 -22.05
N VAL A 137 -27.26 -4.67 -21.36
CA VAL A 137 -27.72 -4.32 -20.03
C VAL A 137 -26.93 -5.11 -18.98
N VAL A 138 -26.42 -4.43 -17.97
CA VAL A 138 -25.63 -5.04 -16.89
C VAL A 138 -26.13 -4.52 -15.53
N ASP A 139 -25.81 -5.28 -14.49
CA ASP A 139 -25.95 -4.86 -13.10
C ASP A 139 -24.58 -5.03 -12.44
N VAL A 140 -23.83 -3.93 -12.30
CA VAL A 140 -22.43 -3.98 -11.85
C VAL A 140 -22.21 -2.98 -10.72
N ARG A 141 -21.69 -3.44 -9.59
CA ARG A 141 -21.14 -2.57 -8.57
C ARG A 141 -19.74 -2.11 -8.98
N VAL A 142 -19.49 -0.81 -8.94
CA VAL A 142 -18.19 -0.25 -9.32
C VAL A 142 -17.42 0.20 -8.08
N ILE A 143 -16.16 -0.22 -7.99
CA ILE A 143 -15.16 0.28 -7.05
C ILE A 143 -13.99 0.79 -7.89
N SER A 144 -13.48 1.99 -7.60
CA SER A 144 -12.36 2.59 -8.34
C SER A 144 -11.24 2.95 -7.40
N ALA A 145 -10.01 2.97 -7.91
CA ALA A 145 -8.85 3.39 -7.14
C ALA A 145 -7.94 4.35 -7.92
N SER A 146 -7.23 5.19 -7.18
CA SER A 146 -6.16 6.03 -7.71
C SER A 146 -5.05 6.24 -6.68
N SER A 147 -3.81 6.32 -7.17
CA SER A 147 -2.65 6.74 -6.38
C SER A 147 -2.30 8.22 -6.57
N ARG A 148 -2.94 8.90 -7.52
CA ARG A 148 -2.70 10.29 -7.86
C ARG A 148 -3.58 11.25 -7.06
N ASP A 149 -3.16 12.50 -6.95
CA ASP A 149 -4.00 13.58 -6.45
C ASP A 149 -5.11 13.89 -7.47
N LEU A 150 -6.33 13.51 -7.12
CA LEU A 150 -7.48 13.62 -8.01
C LEU A 150 -7.83 15.07 -8.34
N ALA A 151 -7.65 16.00 -7.40
CA ALA A 151 -7.90 17.43 -7.64
C ALA A 151 -6.89 17.99 -8.64
N ALA A 152 -5.62 17.62 -8.50
CA ALA A 152 -4.59 17.99 -9.47
C ALA A 152 -4.83 17.35 -10.85
N GLU A 153 -5.30 16.11 -10.92
CA GLU A 153 -5.63 15.44 -12.19
C GLU A 153 -6.83 16.10 -12.90
N ILE A 154 -7.85 16.52 -12.16
CA ILE A 154 -9.00 17.29 -12.70
C ILE A 154 -8.52 18.65 -13.22
N SER A 155 -7.77 19.41 -12.42
CA SER A 155 -7.26 20.72 -12.81
C SER A 155 -6.36 20.66 -14.04
N ALA A 156 -5.62 19.57 -14.21
CA ALA A 156 -4.76 19.32 -15.38
C ALA A 156 -5.52 18.75 -16.59
N GLY A 157 -6.82 18.54 -16.49
CA GLY A 157 -7.65 18.00 -17.56
C GLY A 157 -7.40 16.51 -17.89
N ARG A 158 -6.78 15.74 -16.99
CA ARG A 158 -6.53 14.31 -17.17
C ARG A 158 -7.61 13.42 -16.55
N LEU A 159 -8.35 13.95 -15.59
CA LEU A 159 -9.51 13.29 -15.01
C LEU A 159 -10.77 14.15 -15.23
N ARG A 160 -11.82 13.55 -15.75
CA ARG A 160 -13.11 14.22 -15.91
C ARG A 160 -13.76 14.44 -14.55
N GLU A 161 -14.25 15.64 -14.33
CA GLU A 161 -14.94 16.03 -13.09
C GLU A 161 -16.25 15.22 -12.89
N ASP A 162 -17.00 14.97 -13.99
CA ASP A 162 -18.23 14.17 -13.92
C ASP A 162 -17.96 12.70 -13.52
N LEU A 163 -16.84 12.13 -13.95
CA LEU A 163 -16.43 10.79 -13.53
C LEU A 163 -16.07 10.77 -12.03
N TYR A 164 -15.30 11.75 -11.58
CA TYR A 164 -14.91 11.86 -10.17
C TYR A 164 -16.13 11.88 -9.25
N TYR A 165 -17.09 12.78 -9.48
CA TYR A 165 -18.31 12.86 -8.66
C TYR A 165 -19.17 11.59 -8.78
N ARG A 166 -19.14 10.95 -9.93
CA ARG A 166 -19.95 9.74 -10.14
C ARG A 166 -19.37 8.52 -9.43
N LEU A 167 -18.07 8.38 -9.39
CA LEU A 167 -17.38 7.25 -8.71
C LEU A 167 -17.17 7.51 -7.22
N GLY A 168 -16.98 8.75 -6.82
CA GLY A 168 -16.63 9.18 -5.48
C GLY A 168 -17.81 9.31 -4.50
N VAL A 169 -18.83 8.44 -4.58
CA VAL A 169 -19.96 8.48 -3.65
C VAL A 169 -19.52 8.22 -2.22
N VAL A 170 -18.64 7.23 -2.02
CA VAL A 170 -18.02 6.95 -0.74
C VAL A 170 -16.50 6.95 -0.91
N PRO A 171 -15.80 7.97 -0.40
CA PRO A 171 -14.34 8.01 -0.42
C PRO A 171 -13.76 7.11 0.68
N LEU A 172 -12.70 6.36 0.37
CA LEU A 172 -11.93 5.57 1.32
C LEU A 172 -10.44 5.83 1.11
N THR A 173 -9.77 6.37 2.14
CA THR A 173 -8.34 6.69 2.06
C THR A 173 -7.50 5.57 2.67
N MET A 174 -6.56 5.02 1.87
CA MET A 174 -5.57 4.05 2.35
C MET A 174 -4.30 4.79 2.77
N PRO A 175 -3.89 4.72 4.05
CA PRO A 175 -2.73 5.44 4.54
C PRO A 175 -1.42 4.84 4.00
N PRO A 176 -0.39 5.67 3.82
CA PRO A 176 0.96 5.16 3.62
C PRO A 176 1.43 4.39 4.84
N LEU A 177 2.38 3.46 4.63
CA LEU A 177 2.92 2.66 5.73
C LEU A 177 3.64 3.52 6.78
N ALA A 178 4.24 4.62 6.36
CA ALA A 178 4.88 5.59 7.25
C ALA A 178 3.95 6.14 8.35
N GLN A 179 2.63 6.18 8.11
CA GLN A 179 1.62 6.62 9.10
C GLN A 179 1.10 5.46 9.99
N ARG A 180 1.55 4.22 9.74
CA ARG A 180 1.14 3.01 10.49
C ARG A 180 2.32 2.09 10.76
N ARG A 181 3.46 2.66 11.15
CA ARG A 181 4.72 1.90 11.40
C ARG A 181 4.56 0.80 12.45
N GLU A 182 3.63 0.96 13.38
CA GLU A 182 3.27 -0.05 14.39
C GLU A 182 2.71 -1.35 13.78
N ASP A 183 2.23 -1.33 12.53
CA ASP A 183 1.76 -2.52 11.82
C ASP A 183 2.90 -3.32 11.18
N LEU A 184 4.09 -2.74 11.07
CA LEU A 184 5.22 -3.33 10.35
C LEU A 184 5.64 -4.71 10.88
N PRO A 185 5.80 -4.93 12.21
CA PRO A 185 6.16 -6.26 12.72
C PRO A 185 5.12 -7.33 12.37
N LEU A 186 3.84 -6.95 12.38
CA LEU A 186 2.75 -7.86 12.03
C LEU A 186 2.74 -8.17 10.53
N LEU A 187 2.95 -7.16 9.68
CA LEU A 187 3.08 -7.32 8.23
C LEU A 187 4.29 -8.19 7.88
N ALA A 188 5.44 -7.95 8.51
CA ALA A 188 6.65 -8.72 8.29
C ALA A 188 6.43 -10.20 8.63
N LYS A 189 5.84 -10.50 9.79
CA LYS A 189 5.48 -11.87 10.19
C LYS A 189 4.49 -12.50 9.21
N HIS A 190 3.47 -11.77 8.80
CA HIS A 190 2.45 -12.25 7.85
C HIS A 190 3.09 -12.62 6.51
N PHE A 191 3.90 -11.74 5.93
CA PHE A 191 4.53 -12.00 4.64
C PHE A 191 5.59 -13.09 4.71
N THR A 192 6.35 -13.19 5.81
CA THR A 192 7.29 -14.31 6.01
C THR A 192 6.55 -15.64 5.96
N ALA A 193 5.44 -15.77 6.66
CA ALA A 193 4.65 -17.01 6.62
C ALA A 193 4.04 -17.28 5.24
N LEU A 194 3.48 -16.24 4.60
CA LEU A 194 2.82 -16.34 3.29
C LEU A 194 3.81 -16.75 2.19
N VAL A 195 4.95 -16.06 2.12
CA VAL A 195 5.97 -16.30 1.08
C VAL A 195 6.69 -17.64 1.32
N ALA A 196 7.01 -17.97 2.58
CA ALA A 196 7.61 -19.26 2.92
C ALA A 196 6.71 -20.43 2.48
N LYS A 197 5.39 -20.34 2.74
CA LYS A 197 4.41 -21.33 2.26
C LYS A 197 4.39 -21.44 0.73
N ARG A 198 4.47 -20.32 0.01
CA ARG A 198 4.48 -20.28 -1.46
C ARG A 198 5.77 -20.91 -2.04
N LEU A 199 6.91 -20.66 -1.40
CA LEU A 199 8.21 -21.20 -1.82
C LEU A 199 8.44 -22.65 -1.35
N GLY A 200 7.57 -23.21 -0.50
CA GLY A 200 7.74 -24.54 0.07
C GLY A 200 8.90 -24.66 1.07
N VAL A 201 9.24 -23.54 1.74
CA VAL A 201 10.36 -23.46 2.69
C VAL A 201 9.85 -23.12 4.10
N LEU A 202 10.69 -23.36 5.11
CA LEU A 202 10.37 -22.94 6.47
C LEU A 202 10.48 -21.42 6.61
N PRO A 203 9.56 -20.75 7.34
CA PRO A 203 9.69 -19.36 7.66
C PRO A 203 10.87 -19.14 8.61
N PHE A 204 11.61 -18.05 8.41
CA PHE A 204 12.66 -17.63 9.32
C PHE A 204 12.12 -16.74 10.45
N LYS A 205 12.90 -16.59 11.51
CA LYS A 205 12.68 -15.57 12.53
C LYS A 205 13.39 -14.28 12.09
N ILE A 206 12.71 -13.16 12.22
CA ILE A 206 13.30 -11.83 11.99
C ILE A 206 13.89 -11.37 13.33
N SER A 207 15.16 -10.96 13.36
CA SER A 207 15.77 -10.43 14.58
C SER A 207 15.18 -9.07 14.96
N ASP A 208 15.30 -8.69 16.22
CA ASP A 208 14.82 -7.39 16.70
C ASP A 208 15.57 -6.23 16.04
N GLU A 209 16.85 -6.43 15.71
CA GLU A 209 17.68 -5.46 14.99
C GLU A 209 17.16 -5.20 13.57
N VAL A 210 16.82 -6.29 12.83
CA VAL A 210 16.20 -6.19 11.51
C VAL A 210 14.84 -5.49 11.58
N LEU A 211 14.01 -5.83 12.58
CA LEU A 211 12.73 -5.16 12.79
C LEU A 211 12.90 -3.68 13.08
N ALA A 212 13.88 -3.30 13.90
CA ALA A 212 14.19 -1.91 14.20
C ALA A 212 14.63 -1.14 12.95
N ALA A 213 15.54 -1.72 12.15
CA ALA A 213 15.95 -1.15 10.87
C ALA A 213 14.75 -0.96 9.91
N MET A 214 13.91 -1.96 9.78
CA MET A 214 12.69 -1.88 8.97
C MET A 214 11.73 -0.79 9.48
N GLN A 215 11.59 -0.59 10.79
CA GLN A 215 10.73 0.46 11.36
C GLN A 215 11.27 1.87 11.11
N GLY A 216 12.58 2.04 11.01
CA GLY A 216 13.24 3.30 10.68
C GLY A 216 13.04 3.75 9.24
N TYR A 217 12.83 2.82 8.32
CA TYR A 217 12.73 3.12 6.89
C TYR A 217 11.38 3.71 6.49
N SER A 218 11.37 4.55 5.46
CA SER A 218 10.18 5.30 5.02
C SER A 218 9.17 4.49 4.18
N TRP A 219 9.61 3.38 3.57
CA TRP A 219 8.82 2.47 2.75
C TRP A 219 8.08 3.18 1.60
N PRO A 220 8.77 3.80 0.64
CA PRO A 220 8.11 4.51 -0.48
C PRO A 220 7.20 3.61 -1.32
N GLY A 221 7.52 2.31 -1.44
CA GLY A 221 6.69 1.30 -2.08
C GLY A 221 5.67 0.63 -1.15
N ASN A 222 5.53 1.13 0.09
CA ASN A 222 4.56 0.68 1.08
C ASN A 222 4.58 -0.85 1.31
N VAL A 223 3.41 -1.47 1.43
CA VAL A 223 3.27 -2.91 1.73
C VAL A 223 3.82 -3.79 0.61
N ARG A 224 3.73 -3.32 -0.64
CA ARG A 224 4.32 -4.04 -1.79
C ARG A 224 5.84 -4.16 -1.66
N GLN A 225 6.50 -3.12 -1.20
CA GLN A 225 7.95 -3.15 -0.97
C GLN A 225 8.32 -4.09 0.17
N ILE A 226 7.57 -4.12 1.28
CA ILE A 226 7.81 -5.10 2.36
C ILE A 226 7.73 -6.52 1.83
N HIS A 227 6.67 -6.83 1.07
CA HIS A 227 6.50 -8.16 0.48
C HIS A 227 7.71 -8.56 -0.37
N ASN A 228 8.19 -7.66 -1.24
CA ASN A 228 9.35 -7.93 -2.10
C ASN A 228 10.64 -8.11 -1.29
N VAL A 229 10.87 -7.27 -0.28
CA VAL A 229 12.05 -7.38 0.60
C VAL A 229 12.05 -8.72 1.33
N ILE A 230 10.92 -9.12 1.92
CA ILE A 230 10.79 -10.40 2.62
C ILE A 230 10.96 -11.58 1.66
N GLU A 231 10.44 -11.49 0.44
CA GLU A 231 10.63 -12.52 -0.58
C GLU A 231 12.11 -12.66 -0.94
N THR A 232 12.82 -11.55 -1.16
CA THR A 232 14.26 -11.55 -1.42
C THR A 232 15.04 -12.15 -0.25
N MET A 233 14.72 -11.75 0.99
CA MET A 233 15.34 -12.32 2.18
C MET A 233 15.10 -13.83 2.30
N LEU A 234 13.90 -14.33 1.99
CA LEU A 234 13.58 -15.74 2.01
C LEU A 234 14.33 -16.56 0.94
N ILE A 235 14.58 -15.97 -0.22
CA ILE A 235 15.32 -16.59 -1.32
C ILE A 235 16.82 -16.65 -0.98
N LEU A 236 17.38 -15.58 -0.40
CA LEU A 236 18.80 -15.43 -0.12
C LEU A 236 19.21 -16.01 1.25
N ALA A 237 18.24 -16.31 2.13
CA ALA A 237 18.51 -16.84 3.45
C ALA A 237 19.23 -18.23 3.39
N PRO A 238 20.16 -18.51 4.31
CA PRO A 238 20.76 -19.82 4.44
C PRO A 238 19.73 -20.94 4.63
N ASN A 239 20.09 -22.16 4.26
CA ASN A 239 19.21 -23.34 4.44
C ASN A 239 18.95 -23.67 5.92
N ASP A 240 19.89 -23.36 6.81
CA ASP A 240 19.66 -23.46 8.26
C ASP A 240 18.85 -22.24 8.73
N ARG A 241 17.58 -22.48 9.07
CA ARG A 241 16.61 -21.45 9.47
C ARG A 241 16.36 -21.42 10.97
N ASN A 242 17.24 -22.06 11.75
CA ASN A 242 17.13 -22.04 13.22
C ASN A 242 17.56 -20.70 13.80
N GLU A 243 18.48 -20.00 13.13
CA GLU A 243 18.93 -18.68 13.55
C GLU A 243 18.08 -17.57 12.97
N PRO A 244 17.85 -16.47 13.73
CA PRO A 244 17.22 -15.28 13.20
C PRO A 244 18.03 -14.66 12.05
N ILE A 245 17.34 -14.10 11.08
CA ILE A 245 18.00 -13.35 10.00
C ILE A 245 18.66 -12.10 10.57
N ASP A 246 19.89 -11.87 10.15
CA ASP A 246 20.69 -10.69 10.49
C ASP A 246 20.47 -9.51 9.50
N LEU A 247 21.08 -8.38 9.82
CA LEU A 247 21.01 -7.15 9.02
C LEU A 247 21.63 -7.31 7.62
N GLY A 248 22.56 -8.24 7.42
CA GLY A 248 23.27 -8.43 6.15
C GLY A 248 22.38 -8.88 4.99
N LEU A 249 21.20 -9.42 5.29
CA LEU A 249 20.21 -9.82 4.28
C LEU A 249 19.21 -8.72 3.92
N LEU A 250 19.20 -7.59 4.65
CA LEU A 250 18.41 -6.43 4.27
C LEU A 250 19.05 -5.71 3.06
N PRO A 251 18.23 -5.18 2.14
CA PRO A 251 18.72 -4.28 1.12
C PRO A 251 19.51 -3.11 1.73
N ALA A 252 20.60 -2.70 1.08
CA ALA A 252 21.49 -1.64 1.56
C ALA A 252 20.74 -0.33 1.87
N GLU A 253 19.69 -0.03 1.12
CA GLU A 253 18.85 1.15 1.31
C GLU A 253 18.15 1.18 2.69
N ILE A 254 17.76 0.02 3.20
CA ILE A 254 17.10 -0.11 4.52
C ILE A 254 18.15 -0.17 5.62
N HIS A 255 19.26 -0.86 5.37
CA HIS A 255 20.36 -0.99 6.31
C HIS A 255 21.05 0.34 6.61
N ASN A 256 21.23 1.21 5.61
CA ASN A 256 21.93 2.48 5.76
C ASN A 256 21.12 3.54 6.53
N VAL A 257 19.81 3.40 6.65
CA VAL A 257 18.99 4.33 7.47
C VAL A 257 19.38 4.26 8.96
N THR A 258 19.79 3.09 9.44
CA THR A 258 20.31 2.94 10.81
C THR A 258 21.70 3.56 10.99
N ARG A 259 22.51 3.63 9.91
CA ARG A 259 23.82 4.30 9.93
C ARG A 259 23.76 5.81 9.71
N SER A 260 22.81 6.27 8.88
CA SER A 260 22.66 7.71 8.55
C SER A 260 22.19 8.54 9.74
N GLY A 261 21.52 7.95 10.75
CA GLY A 261 21.22 8.63 12.02
C GLY A 261 22.49 9.02 12.78
N ASP A 262 23.51 8.15 12.75
CA ASP A 262 24.79 8.39 13.44
C ASP A 262 25.75 9.27 12.58
N GLU A 263 25.69 9.15 11.24
CA GLU A 263 26.57 9.92 10.33
C GLU A 263 26.07 11.35 10.12
N THR A 264 24.74 11.59 10.06
CA THR A 264 24.18 12.95 9.93
C THR A 264 24.39 13.76 11.21
N GLU A 265 24.33 13.15 12.39
CA GLU A 265 24.69 13.84 13.64
C GLU A 265 26.20 14.16 13.69
N LYS A 266 27.05 13.26 13.24
CA LYS A 266 28.50 13.50 13.16
C LYS A 266 28.87 14.55 12.11
N ASP A 267 28.27 14.53 10.93
CA ASP A 267 28.51 15.55 9.88
C ASP A 267 27.97 16.92 10.29
N THR A 268 26.84 16.98 11.01
CA THR A 268 26.31 18.24 11.56
C THR A 268 27.24 18.79 12.66
N LEU A 269 27.78 17.92 13.51
CA LEU A 269 28.75 18.30 14.55
C LEU A 269 30.09 18.77 13.94
N MET A 270 30.58 18.10 12.90
CA MET A 270 31.82 18.46 12.20
C MET A 270 31.72 19.78 11.41
N GLY A 271 30.53 20.22 11.02
CA GLY A 271 30.26 21.51 10.36
C GLY A 271 30.15 22.68 11.32
N LEU A 272 30.09 22.47 12.63
CA LEU A 272 29.98 23.52 13.66
C LEU A 272 31.37 24.00 14.12
N PRO A 273 31.51 25.27 14.55
CA PRO A 273 32.67 25.71 15.31
C PRO A 273 32.85 24.84 16.55
N LEU A 274 34.11 24.56 16.93
CA LEU A 274 34.46 23.61 18.01
C LEU A 274 33.65 23.79 19.32
N ARG A 275 33.36 25.04 19.69
CA ARG A 275 32.54 25.36 20.88
C ARG A 275 31.09 24.88 20.70
N GLY A 276 30.47 25.08 19.54
CA GLY A 276 29.09 24.63 19.25
C GLY A 276 28.99 23.12 19.16
N ALA A 277 29.98 22.47 18.54
CA ALA A 277 30.06 21.03 18.43
C ALA A 277 30.16 20.37 19.83
N ARG A 278 30.95 20.96 20.74
CA ARG A 278 31.08 20.50 22.13
C ARG A 278 29.79 20.64 22.92
N GLU A 279 29.10 21.79 22.84
CA GLU A 279 27.82 22.02 23.53
C GLU A 279 26.72 21.02 23.06
N GLU A 280 26.65 20.73 21.76
CA GLU A 280 25.69 19.81 21.21
C GLU A 280 25.99 18.34 21.55
N PHE A 281 27.26 17.96 21.54
CA PHE A 281 27.71 16.64 22.00
C PHE A 281 27.41 16.42 23.51
N GLU A 282 27.74 17.38 24.37
CA GLU A 282 27.48 17.32 25.81
C GLU A 282 25.97 17.17 26.08
N ARG A 283 25.13 17.91 25.34
CA ARG A 283 23.68 17.84 25.46
C ARG A 283 23.14 16.45 25.04
N ALA A 284 23.57 15.92 23.89
CA ALA A 284 23.16 14.60 23.40
C ALA A 284 23.62 13.49 24.37
N TYR A 285 24.84 13.57 24.88
CA TYR A 285 25.39 12.65 25.88
C TYR A 285 24.56 12.64 27.15
N LEU A 286 24.24 13.81 27.70
CA LEU A 286 23.43 13.95 28.91
C LEU A 286 22.02 13.38 28.75
N VAL A 287 21.36 13.64 27.63
CA VAL A 287 20.03 13.11 27.33
C VAL A 287 20.08 11.58 27.24
N THR A 288 21.12 11.03 26.62
CA THR A 288 21.30 9.57 26.47
C THR A 288 21.54 8.90 27.84
N GLN A 289 22.36 9.49 28.69
CA GLN A 289 22.61 8.98 30.05
C GLN A 289 21.38 9.10 30.97
N LEU A 290 20.62 10.19 30.86
CA LEU A 290 19.33 10.34 31.55
C LEU A 290 18.32 9.25 31.16
N ARG A 291 18.24 8.90 29.90
CA ARG A 291 17.39 7.79 29.40
C ARG A 291 17.86 6.43 29.95
N ARG A 292 19.16 6.15 29.92
CA ARG A 292 19.75 4.91 30.49
C ARG A 292 19.50 4.74 31.98
N LEU A 293 19.48 5.81 32.73
CA LEU A 293 19.34 5.80 34.19
C LEU A 293 17.88 6.02 34.65
N ASN A 294 16.90 5.84 33.77
CA ASN A 294 15.47 5.96 34.08
C ASN A 294 15.11 7.29 34.80
N GLY A 295 15.70 8.40 34.36
CA GLY A 295 15.35 9.74 34.87
C GLY A 295 15.85 10.09 36.28
N LYS A 296 16.70 9.28 36.90
CA LYS A 296 17.28 9.61 38.23
C LYS A 296 18.46 10.58 38.09
N SER A 297 18.18 11.87 38.07
CA SER A 297 19.16 12.95 37.88
C SER A 297 20.32 12.95 38.87
N SER A 298 20.11 12.47 40.13
CA SER A 298 21.15 12.34 41.13
C SER A 298 22.25 11.31 40.81
N ARG A 299 21.96 10.31 39.95
CA ARG A 299 22.98 9.35 39.50
C ARG A 299 23.76 9.86 38.29
N VAL A 300 23.18 10.74 37.49
CA VAL A 300 23.83 11.35 36.32
C VAL A 300 24.88 12.37 36.76
N SER A 301 24.61 13.16 37.78
CA SER A 301 25.59 14.12 38.34
C SER A 301 26.82 13.44 38.94
N VAL A 302 26.65 12.27 39.59
CA VAL A 302 27.75 11.48 40.11
C VAL A 302 28.60 10.88 38.99
N PHE A 303 27.99 10.41 37.91
CA PHE A 303 28.70 9.82 36.79
C PHE A 303 29.54 10.86 36.02
N ILE A 304 29.00 12.06 35.79
CA ILE A 304 29.70 13.16 35.11
C ILE A 304 30.90 13.65 35.91
N VAL A 305 30.79 13.69 37.25
CA VAL A 305 31.87 14.10 38.11
C VAL A 305 33.02 13.07 38.12
N ILE A 306 32.73 11.78 38.03
CA ILE A 306 33.75 10.72 37.99
C ILE A 306 34.52 10.75 36.67
N GLU A 307 33.85 10.87 35.52
CA GLU A 307 34.51 10.93 34.18
C GLU A 307 35.33 12.23 34.00
N SER A 308 34.91 13.35 34.59
CA SER A 308 35.70 14.58 34.50
C SER A 308 37.00 14.57 35.38
N TYR A 309 37.10 13.66 36.33
CA TYR A 309 38.33 13.47 37.14
C TYR A 309 39.33 12.47 36.50
N GLU A 310 38.92 11.62 35.59
CA GLU A 310 39.82 10.69 34.86
C GLU A 310 40.46 11.33 33.61
N LEU A 311 40.08 12.53 33.22
CA LEU A 311 40.59 13.27 32.06
C LEU A 311 41.58 14.39 32.39
N HIS A 312 42.03 14.49 33.64
CA HIS A 312 43.11 15.34 34.14
C HIS A 312 44.18 14.46 34.80
#